data_7d1c2b9b6a1737fa1e0a89af35c62645
#
_entry.id   7d1c2b9b6a1737fa1e0a89af35c62645
#
_cell.length_a   1.000
_cell.length_b   1.000
_cell.length_c   1.000
_cell.angle_alpha   90.00
_cell.angle_beta   90.00
_cell.angle_gamma   90.00
#
_symmetry.space_group_name_H-M   'P 1'
#
loop_
_entity.id
_entity.type
_entity.pdbx_description
1 polymer ?
#
loop_
_entity_poly.entity_id
_entity_poly.type
_entity_poly.pdbx_seq_one_letter_code
_entity_poly.pdbx_strand_id
1 'polypeptide(L)'
;MVISAAERAYVADGCAQNHRADGRARADHRAFALALNAVPSAAGSAAVALGHGASATRCVCAVRADVTTPSREAPDEGRVVVRVDASAIGGEGGRGRMGRHAREAAENLSLRYARMLESVLLGREARARDGYEEEDGEDGVPSASGSGGLDLKALCVRPGKACWTLAVDVTCACDRGSMLDALSVAVRAALADAKIPKVTIAGVGSDGEGGELEIDDDPDECSRVDVSRCGVVVTTTKIGRHGVIDATDEEEECGEASMSVGVDRDGMMCGEFGVGRENLDRGTAIAMRLLACRVGAELIEKMDACLTTAIASGDEDLDEDEDDRVMVVRLPSKRSM
;
A
#
# COMPACT_ATOMS: atom_id res chain seq x y z
N MET A 1 10.00 14.86 -17.16
CA MET A 1 10.98 14.82 -18.28
C MET A 1 10.18 14.76 -19.59
N VAL A 2 10.59 15.46 -20.66
CA VAL A 2 9.88 15.35 -21.95
C VAL A 2 10.58 14.31 -22.79
N ILE A 3 9.94 13.14 -22.96
CA ILE A 3 10.49 12.02 -23.74
C ILE A 3 10.30 12.28 -25.22
N SER A 4 11.36 12.11 -26.01
CA SER A 4 11.33 12.25 -27.46
C SER A 4 10.52 11.13 -28.14
N ALA A 5 10.08 11.38 -29.38
CA ALA A 5 9.36 10.35 -30.15
C ALA A 5 10.19 9.08 -30.40
N ALA A 6 11.51 9.21 -30.52
CA ALA A 6 12.41 8.07 -30.71
C ALA A 6 12.55 7.23 -29.45
N GLU A 7 12.67 7.86 -28.27
CA GLU A 7 12.70 7.17 -26.97
C GLU A 7 11.38 6.45 -26.70
N ARG A 8 10.25 7.12 -27.00
CA ARG A 8 8.92 6.48 -26.87
C ARG A 8 8.77 5.25 -27.76
N ALA A 9 9.24 5.33 -29.01
CA ALA A 9 9.24 4.19 -29.91
C ALA A 9 10.14 3.06 -29.40
N TYR A 10 11.33 3.38 -28.87
CA TYR A 10 12.24 2.40 -28.28
C TYR A 10 11.61 1.67 -27.09
N VAL A 11 10.99 2.40 -26.16
CA VAL A 11 10.29 1.79 -25.01
C VAL A 11 9.14 0.90 -25.47
N ALA A 12 8.33 1.35 -26.45
CA ALA A 12 7.23 0.57 -26.99
C ALA A 12 7.69 -0.71 -27.68
N ASP A 13 8.78 -0.64 -28.47
CA ASP A 13 9.36 -1.82 -29.14
C ASP A 13 9.94 -2.82 -28.13
N GLY A 14 10.63 -2.33 -27.09
CA GLY A 14 11.11 -3.17 -26.00
C GLY A 14 9.97 -3.89 -25.28
N CYS A 15 8.91 -3.17 -24.93
CA CYS A 15 7.70 -3.77 -24.35
C CYS A 15 7.05 -4.80 -25.26
N ALA A 16 7.00 -4.55 -26.58
CA ALA A 16 6.47 -5.50 -27.55
C ALA A 16 7.28 -6.80 -27.60
N GLN A 17 8.60 -6.71 -27.46
CA GLN A 17 9.51 -7.87 -27.43
C GLN A 17 9.62 -8.54 -26.06
N ASN A 18 8.85 -8.08 -25.06
CA ASN A 18 8.92 -8.53 -23.67
C ASN A 18 10.31 -8.33 -23.03
N HIS A 19 10.99 -7.26 -23.42
CA HIS A 19 12.32 -6.90 -22.93
C HIS A 19 12.37 -5.39 -22.67
N ARG A 20 12.33 -5.00 -21.41
CA ARG A 20 12.32 -3.60 -20.97
C ARG A 20 13.73 -3.03 -20.93
N ALA A 21 13.86 -1.70 -20.85
CA ALA A 21 15.16 -1.02 -20.82
C ALA A 21 16.03 -1.44 -19.62
N ASP A 22 15.42 -1.80 -18.50
CA ASP A 22 16.09 -2.31 -17.30
C ASP A 22 16.30 -3.83 -17.28
N GLY A 23 15.96 -4.53 -18.37
CA GLY A 23 16.13 -5.98 -18.54
C GLY A 23 15.00 -6.84 -17.97
N ARG A 24 13.96 -6.24 -17.38
CA ARG A 24 12.77 -6.95 -16.88
C ARG A 24 11.85 -7.39 -18.03
N ALA A 25 11.05 -8.43 -17.78
CA ALA A 25 9.88 -8.73 -18.60
C ALA A 25 8.70 -7.79 -18.23
N ARG A 26 7.66 -7.73 -19.05
CA ARG A 26 6.47 -6.87 -18.82
C ARG A 26 5.75 -7.17 -17.52
N ALA A 27 5.74 -8.42 -17.09
CA ALA A 27 5.08 -8.87 -15.88
C ALA A 27 5.99 -8.86 -14.64
N ASP A 28 7.25 -8.47 -14.78
CA ASP A 28 8.19 -8.46 -13.67
C ASP A 28 8.08 -7.17 -12.87
N HIS A 29 7.92 -7.32 -11.56
CA HIS A 29 7.99 -6.23 -10.61
C HIS A 29 9.45 -5.98 -10.19
N ARG A 30 9.83 -4.73 -9.87
CA ARG A 30 11.16 -4.43 -9.31
C ARG A 30 11.36 -5.16 -7.99
N ALA A 31 12.61 -5.50 -7.69
CA ALA A 31 12.96 -5.88 -6.33
C ALA A 31 12.70 -4.70 -5.39
N PHE A 32 12.31 -4.96 -4.16
CA PHE A 32 12.17 -3.92 -3.16
C PHE A 32 12.99 -4.25 -1.92
N ALA A 33 13.49 -3.22 -1.27
CA ALA A 33 14.10 -3.29 0.04
C ALA A 33 13.10 -2.79 1.08
N LEU A 34 13.03 -3.48 2.22
CA LEU A 34 12.12 -3.20 3.32
C LEU A 34 12.93 -3.10 4.61
N ALA A 35 12.72 -2.04 5.38
CA ALA A 35 13.22 -1.89 6.73
C ALA A 35 12.05 -1.60 7.67
N LEU A 36 11.87 -2.41 8.72
CA LEU A 36 10.91 -2.18 9.80
C LEU A 36 11.51 -1.26 10.86
N ASN A 37 10.65 -0.72 11.73
CA ASN A 37 11.05 0.20 12.81
C ASN A 37 11.86 1.40 12.31
N ALA A 38 11.49 1.93 11.12
CA ALA A 38 12.17 3.08 10.51
C ALA A 38 11.92 4.39 11.27
N VAL A 39 10.85 4.46 12.07
CA VAL A 39 10.48 5.60 12.93
C VAL A 39 10.24 5.07 14.35
N PRO A 40 11.23 5.13 15.25
CA PRO A 40 11.15 4.50 16.57
C PRO A 40 10.05 5.03 17.50
N SER A 41 9.52 6.23 17.23
CA SER A 41 8.44 6.85 18.02
C SER A 41 7.03 6.43 17.56
N ALA A 42 6.91 5.66 16.49
CA ALA A 42 5.65 5.17 15.98
C ALA A 42 5.26 3.82 16.62
N ALA A 43 3.99 3.48 16.63
CA ALA A 43 3.53 2.16 17.07
C ALA A 43 4.00 1.05 16.11
N GLY A 44 4.21 1.38 14.85
CA GLY A 44 4.85 0.55 13.84
C GLY A 44 5.27 1.42 12.66
N SER A 45 6.34 1.04 11.96
CA SER A 45 6.83 1.83 10.83
C SER A 45 7.64 1.01 9.85
N ALA A 46 7.63 1.43 8.59
CA ALA A 46 8.40 0.79 7.54
C ALA A 46 8.95 1.80 6.54
N ALA A 47 10.17 1.58 6.11
CA ALA A 47 10.75 2.25 4.96
C ALA A 47 10.85 1.26 3.79
N VAL A 48 10.40 1.70 2.61
CA VAL A 48 10.43 0.87 1.38
C VAL A 48 11.16 1.60 0.29
N ALA A 49 12.03 0.86 -0.40
CA ALA A 49 12.69 1.31 -1.63
C ALA A 49 12.38 0.30 -2.74
N LEU A 50 11.58 0.71 -3.72
CA LEU A 50 11.19 -0.07 -4.89
C LEU A 50 12.19 0.17 -6.02
N GLY A 51 13.01 -0.81 -6.37
CA GLY A 51 14.14 -0.69 -7.28
C GLY A 51 15.47 -0.50 -6.55
N HIS A 52 16.50 -0.08 -7.26
CA HIS A 52 17.85 0.05 -6.74
C HIS A 52 18.46 1.43 -6.96
N GLY A 53 19.29 1.86 -6.02
CA GLY A 53 20.11 3.07 -6.16
C GLY A 53 19.31 4.35 -6.35
N ALA A 54 19.72 5.18 -7.31
CA ALA A 54 19.09 6.47 -7.61
C ALA A 54 17.76 6.35 -8.36
N SER A 55 17.49 5.20 -9.00
CA SER A 55 16.24 4.91 -9.72
C SER A 55 15.20 4.21 -8.87
N ALA A 56 15.37 4.18 -7.55
CA ALA A 56 14.40 3.61 -6.64
C ALA A 56 13.31 4.62 -6.25
N THR A 57 12.06 4.17 -6.29
CA THR A 57 10.94 4.85 -5.64
C THR A 57 11.02 4.58 -4.15
N ARG A 58 11.01 5.63 -3.32
CA ARG A 58 11.20 5.51 -1.88
C ARG A 58 10.06 6.15 -1.11
N CYS A 59 9.58 5.43 -0.10
CA CYS A 59 8.55 5.91 0.82
C CYS A 59 8.82 5.44 2.25
N VAL A 60 8.27 6.17 3.20
CA VAL A 60 8.29 5.84 4.62
C VAL A 60 6.87 5.93 5.14
N CYS A 61 6.46 4.92 5.88
CA CYS A 61 5.16 4.85 6.53
C CYS A 61 5.35 4.73 8.04
N ALA A 62 4.53 5.46 8.79
CA ALA A 62 4.46 5.39 10.25
C ALA A 62 3.01 5.24 10.70
N VAL A 63 2.77 4.35 11.66
CA VAL A 63 1.45 4.09 12.23
C VAL A 63 1.43 4.59 13.66
N ARG A 64 0.43 5.39 14.01
CA ARG A 64 0.13 5.78 15.38
C ARG A 64 -1.18 5.13 15.82
N ALA A 65 -1.20 4.65 17.04
CA ALA A 65 -2.39 4.07 17.67
C ALA A 65 -2.90 5.01 18.75
N ASP A 66 -4.11 5.52 18.58
CA ASP A 66 -4.77 6.42 19.51
C ASP A 66 -6.10 5.80 19.98
N VAL A 67 -6.44 5.94 21.26
CA VAL A 67 -7.76 5.50 21.76
C VAL A 67 -8.78 6.61 21.54
N THR A 68 -9.87 6.29 20.83
CA THR A 68 -10.93 7.25 20.49
C THR A 68 -12.31 6.65 20.75
N THR A 69 -13.35 7.48 20.59
CA THR A 69 -14.74 6.99 20.62
C THR A 69 -15.12 6.44 19.25
N PRO A 70 -15.69 5.22 19.17
CA PRO A 70 -16.12 4.63 17.91
C PRO A 70 -17.23 5.44 17.24
N SER A 71 -17.42 5.20 15.92
CA SER A 71 -18.50 5.82 15.17
C SER A 71 -19.86 5.36 15.69
N ARG A 72 -20.88 6.22 15.59
CA ARG A 72 -22.27 5.86 15.93
C ARG A 72 -22.84 4.79 14.98
N GLU A 73 -22.33 4.74 13.74
CA GLU A 73 -22.76 3.80 12.71
C GLU A 73 -22.13 2.41 12.89
N ALA A 74 -20.93 2.35 13.49
CA ALA A 74 -20.18 1.14 13.77
C ALA A 74 -19.60 1.19 15.19
N PRO A 75 -20.44 0.99 16.23
CA PRO A 75 -20.03 1.15 17.62
C PRO A 75 -19.10 0.04 18.12
N ASP A 76 -18.99 -1.06 17.41
CA ASP A 76 -18.18 -2.25 17.72
C ASP A 76 -16.91 -2.35 16.85
N GLU A 77 -16.56 -1.29 16.15
CA GLU A 77 -15.39 -1.26 15.25
C GLU A 77 -14.41 -0.14 15.62
N GLY A 78 -13.11 -0.41 15.39
CA GLY A 78 -12.09 0.62 15.42
C GLY A 78 -12.05 1.41 14.11
N ARG A 79 -11.01 2.21 13.96
CA ARG A 79 -10.87 3.11 12.82
C ARG A 79 -9.46 3.08 12.23
N VAL A 80 -9.38 3.16 10.91
CA VAL A 80 -8.13 3.39 10.19
C VAL A 80 -8.26 4.68 9.38
N VAL A 81 -7.25 5.54 9.44
CA VAL A 81 -7.20 6.80 8.70
C VAL A 81 -5.86 6.85 8.00
N VAL A 82 -5.85 6.86 6.67
CA VAL A 82 -4.63 6.94 5.88
C VAL A 82 -4.41 8.39 5.43
N ARG A 83 -3.20 8.87 5.60
CA ARG A 83 -2.73 10.15 5.08
C ARG A 83 -1.51 9.93 4.22
N VAL A 84 -1.52 10.52 3.04
CA VAL A 84 -0.42 10.44 2.08
C VAL A 84 0.17 11.82 1.90
N ASP A 85 1.48 11.94 2.03
CA ASP A 85 2.22 13.12 1.61
C ASP A 85 2.96 12.82 0.31
N ALA A 86 2.41 13.29 -0.79
CA ALA A 86 2.97 13.19 -2.14
C ALA A 86 3.66 14.48 -2.59
N SER A 87 4.07 15.35 -1.68
CA SER A 87 4.66 16.65 -2.01
C SER A 87 5.99 16.56 -2.76
N ALA A 88 6.70 15.43 -2.65
CA ALA A 88 7.91 15.16 -3.42
C ALA A 88 7.64 14.85 -4.91
N ILE A 89 6.40 14.53 -5.28
CA ILE A 89 5.98 14.27 -6.65
C ILE A 89 5.83 15.63 -7.37
N GLY A 90 6.63 15.86 -8.41
CA GLY A 90 6.55 17.08 -9.23
C GLY A 90 7.56 18.18 -8.89
N GLY A 91 8.50 17.91 -7.98
CA GLY A 91 9.61 18.78 -7.70
C GLY A 91 10.92 18.23 -8.28
N GLU A 92 11.36 18.67 -9.44
CA GLU A 92 12.77 18.50 -9.82
C GLU A 92 13.63 19.21 -8.76
N GLY A 93 14.29 18.40 -7.90
CA GLY A 93 15.34 18.87 -7.00
C GLY A 93 14.90 19.70 -5.80
N GLY A 94 13.99 19.20 -4.99
CA GLY A 94 13.95 19.35 -3.50
C GLY A 94 14.14 20.71 -2.80
N ARG A 95 14.21 21.85 -3.48
CA ARG A 95 14.40 23.19 -2.87
C ARG A 95 13.73 24.36 -3.62
N GLY A 96 12.97 24.11 -4.67
CA GLY A 96 12.21 25.13 -5.38
C GLY A 96 10.86 25.41 -4.71
N ARG A 97 10.48 26.68 -4.61
CA ARG A 97 9.18 27.11 -4.12
C ARG A 97 8.11 26.62 -5.10
N MET A 98 7.44 25.54 -4.76
CA MET A 98 6.37 24.95 -5.57
C MET A 98 5.29 25.99 -5.85
N GLY A 99 4.91 26.18 -7.11
CA GLY A 99 3.84 27.08 -7.50
C GLY A 99 2.49 26.61 -6.93
N ARG A 100 1.51 27.52 -6.79
CA ARG A 100 0.20 27.20 -6.21
C ARG A 100 -0.46 25.99 -6.90
N HIS A 101 -0.50 25.95 -8.22
CA HIS A 101 -1.11 24.86 -9.00
C HIS A 101 -0.42 23.51 -8.80
N ALA A 102 0.91 23.50 -8.67
CA ALA A 102 1.64 22.26 -8.39
C ALA A 102 1.34 21.73 -6.99
N ARG A 103 1.17 22.63 -6.00
CA ARG A 103 0.77 22.24 -4.65
C ARG A 103 -0.65 21.68 -4.62
N GLU A 104 -1.62 22.35 -5.24
CA GLU A 104 -3.00 21.86 -5.36
C GLU A 104 -3.07 20.50 -6.08
N ALA A 105 -2.26 20.29 -7.12
CA ALA A 105 -2.16 19.00 -7.81
C ALA A 105 -1.59 17.90 -6.89
N ALA A 106 -0.54 18.19 -6.12
CA ALA A 106 0.03 17.26 -5.16
C ALA A 106 -0.94 16.93 -4.01
N GLU A 107 -1.67 17.90 -3.48
CA GLU A 107 -2.71 17.71 -2.47
C GLU A 107 -3.85 16.83 -2.99
N ASN A 108 -4.33 17.07 -4.21
CA ASN A 108 -5.35 16.24 -4.85
C ASN A 108 -4.86 14.81 -5.08
N LEU A 109 -3.59 14.64 -5.49
CA LEU A 109 -2.98 13.33 -5.68
C LEU A 109 -2.85 12.59 -4.34
N SER A 110 -2.41 13.28 -3.29
CA SER A 110 -2.32 12.75 -1.92
C SER A 110 -3.67 12.24 -1.43
N LEU A 111 -4.74 13.02 -1.62
CA LEU A 111 -6.09 12.61 -1.25
C LEU A 111 -6.58 11.40 -2.05
N ARG A 112 -6.27 11.34 -3.34
CA ARG A 112 -6.62 10.18 -4.17
C ARG A 112 -5.89 8.93 -3.69
N TYR A 113 -4.59 9.01 -3.47
CA TYR A 113 -3.80 7.87 -2.99
C TYR A 113 -4.25 7.42 -1.60
N ALA A 114 -4.55 8.33 -0.69
CA ALA A 114 -5.08 7.99 0.63
C ALA A 114 -6.38 7.17 0.53
N ARG A 115 -7.35 7.63 -0.28
CA ARG A 115 -8.61 6.90 -0.50
C ARG A 115 -8.39 5.53 -1.13
N MET A 116 -7.48 5.44 -2.09
CA MET A 116 -7.14 4.16 -2.73
C MET A 116 -6.57 3.16 -1.72
N LEU A 117 -5.62 3.60 -0.89
CA LEU A 117 -5.03 2.77 0.15
C LEU A 117 -6.06 2.37 1.22
N GLU A 118 -6.89 3.30 1.68
CA GLU A 118 -8.01 3.00 2.60
C GLU A 118 -8.94 1.94 2.01
N SER A 119 -9.30 2.06 0.74
CA SER A 119 -10.21 1.10 0.10
C SER A 119 -9.62 -0.31 0.01
N VAL A 120 -8.32 -0.44 -0.17
CA VAL A 120 -7.61 -1.74 -0.20
C VAL A 120 -7.45 -2.32 1.19
N LEU A 121 -7.24 -1.47 2.21
CA LEU A 121 -7.09 -1.88 3.60
C LEU A 121 -8.41 -2.30 4.25
N LEU A 122 -9.50 -1.58 3.96
CA LEU A 122 -10.79 -1.75 4.65
C LEU A 122 -11.69 -2.83 4.02
N GLY A 123 -11.36 -3.29 2.81
CA GLY A 123 -12.18 -4.27 2.11
C GLY A 123 -13.52 -3.70 1.61
N ARG A 124 -14.35 -4.56 1.02
CA ARG A 124 -15.57 -4.17 0.29
C ARG A 124 -16.72 -3.73 1.22
N GLU A 125 -16.90 -4.38 2.38
CA GLU A 125 -18.01 -4.06 3.28
C GLU A 125 -17.90 -2.67 3.91
N ALA A 126 -16.69 -2.27 4.29
CA ALA A 126 -16.46 -0.93 4.82
C ALA A 126 -16.64 0.14 3.73
N ARG A 127 -16.27 -0.15 2.48
CA ARG A 127 -16.47 0.76 1.33
C ARG A 127 -17.95 0.96 0.97
N ALA A 128 -18.75 -0.09 1.06
CA ALA A 128 -20.18 0.00 0.80
C ALA A 128 -20.89 0.95 1.77
N ARG A 129 -20.40 1.06 3.02
CA ARG A 129 -20.91 2.05 4.01
C ARG A 129 -20.59 3.49 3.63
N ASP A 130 -19.44 3.72 2.97
CA ASP A 130 -19.03 5.06 2.52
C ASP A 130 -19.67 5.47 1.18
N GLY A 131 -20.62 4.69 0.67
CA GLY A 131 -21.42 5.02 -0.53
C GLY A 131 -20.74 4.70 -1.86
N TYR A 132 -19.72 3.85 -1.87
CA TYR A 132 -19.12 3.33 -3.10
C TYR A 132 -19.91 2.11 -3.59
N GLU A 133 -20.81 2.32 -4.54
CA GLU A 133 -21.45 1.22 -5.29
C GLU A 133 -20.48 0.77 -6.40
N GLU A 134 -19.90 -0.42 -6.27
CA GLU A 134 -19.19 -1.08 -7.37
C GLU A 134 -20.18 -1.99 -8.10
N GLU A 135 -20.34 -1.80 -9.41
CA GLU A 135 -21.06 -2.73 -10.25
C GLU A 135 -20.27 -4.06 -10.29
N ASP A 136 -20.93 -5.16 -9.95
CA ASP A 136 -20.36 -6.50 -10.07
C ASP A 136 -19.99 -6.75 -11.55
N GLY A 137 -18.68 -6.79 -11.82
CA GLY A 137 -18.19 -6.93 -13.18
C GLY A 137 -18.48 -8.32 -13.73
N GLU A 138 -19.30 -8.39 -14.78
CA GLU A 138 -19.53 -9.60 -15.61
C GLU A 138 -18.28 -10.06 -16.38
N ASP A 139 -17.11 -9.44 -16.13
CA ASP A 139 -15.92 -9.54 -16.96
C ASP A 139 -15.04 -10.79 -16.70
N GLY A 140 -15.44 -11.67 -15.76
CA GLY A 140 -14.68 -12.87 -15.43
C GLY A 140 -13.37 -12.61 -14.67
N VAL A 141 -13.18 -11.39 -14.16
CA VAL A 141 -12.06 -11.05 -13.29
C VAL A 141 -12.42 -11.47 -11.85
N PRO A 142 -11.54 -12.18 -11.14
CA PRO A 142 -11.80 -12.59 -9.78
C PRO A 142 -12.00 -11.35 -8.88
N SER A 143 -13.19 -11.18 -8.31
CA SER A 143 -13.50 -10.09 -7.39
C SER A 143 -13.81 -10.66 -6.00
N ALA A 144 -13.25 -10.04 -4.95
CA ALA A 144 -13.51 -10.46 -3.58
C ALA A 144 -14.99 -10.20 -3.22
N SER A 145 -15.73 -11.27 -3.00
CA SER A 145 -17.16 -11.23 -2.63
C SER A 145 -17.39 -11.27 -1.11
N GLY A 146 -16.42 -10.89 -0.31
CA GLY A 146 -16.49 -11.02 1.13
C GLY A 146 -15.63 -10.04 1.92
N SER A 147 -15.62 -10.21 3.23
CA SER A 147 -14.92 -9.41 4.22
C SER A 147 -13.38 -9.48 4.10
N GLY A 148 -12.82 -9.11 2.94
CA GLY A 148 -11.39 -8.83 2.79
C GLY A 148 -11.04 -7.53 3.53
N GLY A 149 -9.79 -7.38 3.95
CA GLY A 149 -9.29 -6.19 4.61
C GLY A 149 -9.03 -6.38 6.10
N LEU A 150 -8.66 -5.28 6.75
CA LEU A 150 -8.31 -5.25 8.17
C LEU A 150 -9.54 -5.55 9.04
N ASP A 151 -9.37 -6.39 10.06
CA ASP A 151 -10.43 -6.65 11.04
C ASP A 151 -10.57 -5.45 12.00
N LEU A 152 -11.51 -4.56 11.68
CA LEU A 152 -11.80 -3.39 12.50
C LEU A 152 -12.42 -3.74 13.85
N LYS A 153 -13.04 -4.92 13.99
CA LYS A 153 -13.63 -5.37 15.26
C LYS A 153 -12.54 -5.74 16.26
N ALA A 154 -11.41 -6.27 15.79
CA ALA A 154 -10.26 -6.53 16.65
C ALA A 154 -9.66 -5.25 17.27
N LEU A 155 -9.95 -4.08 16.69
CA LEU A 155 -9.54 -2.78 17.23
C LEU A 155 -10.56 -2.19 18.23
N CYS A 156 -11.68 -2.85 18.48
CA CYS A 156 -12.67 -2.39 19.44
C CYS A 156 -12.27 -2.79 20.86
N VAL A 157 -12.10 -1.79 21.74
CA VAL A 157 -11.81 -2.00 23.16
C VAL A 157 -13.12 -2.19 23.94
N ARG A 158 -14.09 -1.28 23.72
CA ARG A 158 -15.40 -1.33 24.35
C ARG A 158 -16.46 -0.76 23.40
N PRO A 159 -17.43 -1.57 22.96
CA PRO A 159 -18.47 -1.14 22.04
C PRO A 159 -19.16 0.16 22.49
N GLY A 160 -19.25 1.12 21.62
CA GLY A 160 -19.87 2.42 21.84
C GLY A 160 -19.11 3.40 22.73
N LYS A 161 -17.99 3.00 23.34
CA LYS A 161 -17.23 3.84 24.28
C LYS A 161 -15.78 4.09 23.87
N ALA A 162 -15.04 3.03 23.49
CA ALA A 162 -13.64 3.15 23.16
C ALA A 162 -13.21 2.16 22.08
N CYS A 163 -12.42 2.64 21.15
CA CYS A 163 -11.78 1.85 20.12
C CYS A 163 -10.40 2.40 19.79
N TRP A 164 -9.56 1.57 19.22
CA TRP A 164 -8.31 2.02 18.62
C TRP A 164 -8.55 2.69 17.28
N THR A 165 -7.91 3.83 17.08
CA THR A 165 -7.79 4.49 15.78
C THR A 165 -6.34 4.41 15.34
N LEU A 166 -6.11 3.75 14.20
CA LEU A 166 -4.81 3.68 13.57
C LEU A 166 -4.67 4.82 12.57
N ALA A 167 -3.83 5.79 12.87
CA ALA A 167 -3.45 6.85 11.94
C ALA A 167 -2.20 6.41 11.18
N VAL A 168 -2.37 6.17 9.88
CA VAL A 168 -1.31 5.71 8.97
C VAL A 168 -0.83 6.89 8.15
N ASP A 169 0.33 7.41 8.48
CA ASP A 169 0.95 8.55 7.80
C ASP A 169 2.05 8.00 6.86
N VAL A 170 1.89 8.18 5.55
CA VAL A 170 2.86 7.71 4.57
C VAL A 170 3.39 8.86 3.72
N THR A 171 4.70 8.94 3.61
CA THR A 171 5.41 10.01 2.89
C THR A 171 6.19 9.43 1.71
N CYS A 172 5.97 10.02 0.53
CA CYS A 172 6.82 9.80 -0.63
C CYS A 172 8.11 10.60 -0.49
N ALA A 173 9.25 9.92 -0.41
CA ALA A 173 10.55 10.57 -0.37
C ALA A 173 11.17 10.75 -1.77
N CYS A 174 10.91 9.83 -2.70
CA CYS A 174 11.39 9.88 -4.07
C CYS A 174 10.46 9.07 -4.98
N ASP A 175 10.02 9.68 -6.08
CA ASP A 175 9.20 9.05 -7.11
C ASP A 175 10.04 8.71 -8.35
N ARG A 176 10.06 7.43 -8.70
CA ARG A 176 10.68 6.87 -9.92
C ARG A 176 9.74 5.88 -10.60
N GLY A 177 8.47 6.21 -10.61
CA GLY A 177 7.38 5.41 -11.15
C GLY A 177 6.78 4.42 -10.16
N SER A 178 5.55 4.00 -10.41
CA SER A 178 4.73 3.09 -9.60
C SER A 178 4.68 3.44 -8.11
N MET A 179 4.47 4.73 -7.85
CA MET A 179 4.45 5.27 -6.49
C MET A 179 3.39 4.59 -5.62
N LEU A 180 2.18 4.38 -6.14
CA LEU A 180 1.09 3.81 -5.38
C LEU A 180 1.37 2.36 -4.94
N ASP A 181 2.09 1.61 -5.78
CA ASP A 181 2.54 0.25 -5.46
C ASP A 181 3.51 0.30 -4.26
N ALA A 182 4.52 1.19 -4.30
CA ALA A 182 5.46 1.36 -3.21
C ALA A 182 4.78 1.80 -1.91
N LEU A 183 3.82 2.74 -1.98
CA LEU A 183 3.04 3.20 -0.83
C LEU A 183 2.23 2.05 -0.21
N SER A 184 1.59 1.20 -1.04
CA SER A 184 0.79 0.07 -0.54
C SER A 184 1.64 -0.97 0.20
N VAL A 185 2.83 -1.25 -0.32
CA VAL A 185 3.81 -2.14 0.33
C VAL A 185 4.26 -1.55 1.67
N ALA A 186 4.56 -0.24 1.73
CA ALA A 186 4.99 0.42 2.96
C ALA A 186 3.88 0.45 4.02
N VAL A 187 2.64 0.73 3.63
CA VAL A 187 1.49 0.75 4.54
C VAL A 187 1.25 -0.64 5.14
N ARG A 188 1.23 -1.69 4.29
CA ARG A 188 1.04 -3.07 4.76
C ARG A 188 2.16 -3.50 5.72
N ALA A 189 3.42 -3.15 5.40
CA ALA A 189 4.57 -3.48 6.24
C ALA A 189 4.55 -2.72 7.58
N ALA A 190 4.22 -1.43 7.58
CA ALA A 190 4.13 -0.63 8.80
C ALA A 190 2.99 -1.10 9.72
N LEU A 191 1.85 -1.53 9.15
CA LEU A 191 0.75 -2.13 9.92
C LEU A 191 1.15 -3.48 10.51
N ALA A 192 1.91 -4.31 9.80
CA ALA A 192 2.42 -5.58 10.32
C ALA A 192 3.42 -5.40 11.47
N ASP A 193 4.20 -4.30 11.43
CA ASP A 193 5.13 -3.92 12.50
C ASP A 193 4.41 -3.30 13.71
N ALA A 194 3.18 -2.78 13.53
CA ALA A 194 2.47 -2.03 14.54
C ALA A 194 2.14 -2.88 15.79
N LYS A 195 2.64 -2.42 16.93
CA LYS A 195 2.37 -2.97 18.27
C LYS A 195 1.31 -2.11 18.95
N ILE A 196 0.18 -2.70 19.27
CA ILE A 196 -0.94 -2.05 19.95
C ILE A 196 -0.91 -2.46 21.42
N PRO A 197 -0.77 -1.52 22.38
CA PRO A 197 -0.79 -1.81 23.78
C PRO A 197 -2.12 -2.44 24.21
N LYS A 198 -2.07 -3.28 25.22
CA LYS A 198 -3.26 -3.83 25.85
C LYS A 198 -3.95 -2.74 26.67
N VAL A 199 -5.27 -2.70 26.56
CA VAL A 199 -6.11 -1.78 27.35
C VAL A 199 -6.91 -2.57 28.35
N THR A 200 -6.81 -2.18 29.61
CA THR A 200 -7.62 -2.71 30.70
C THR A 200 -8.62 -1.66 31.17
N ILE A 201 -9.74 -2.11 31.75
CA ILE A 201 -10.77 -1.22 32.28
C ILE A 201 -10.76 -1.36 33.79
N ALA A 202 -10.19 -0.38 34.48
CA ALA A 202 -10.16 -0.35 35.95
C ALA A 202 -11.44 0.28 36.52
N GLY A 203 -11.89 -0.21 37.69
CA GLY A 203 -12.97 0.41 38.44
C GLY A 203 -14.37 0.24 37.85
N VAL A 204 -14.66 -0.86 37.17
CA VAL A 204 -16.02 -1.18 36.71
C VAL A 204 -16.92 -1.37 37.91
N GLY A 205 -17.94 -0.49 38.09
CA GLY A 205 -18.96 -0.64 39.11
C GLY A 205 -19.81 -1.88 38.90
N SER A 206 -20.54 -2.33 39.93
CA SER A 206 -21.44 -3.49 39.88
C SER A 206 -22.50 -3.40 38.76
N ASP A 207 -22.74 -2.23 38.24
CA ASP A 207 -23.75 -1.94 37.19
C ASP A 207 -23.17 -1.99 35.77
N GLY A 208 -21.88 -2.35 35.61
CA GLY A 208 -21.20 -2.39 34.31
C GLY A 208 -20.97 -1.00 33.68
N GLU A 209 -21.42 0.07 34.35
CA GLU A 209 -21.20 1.46 33.93
C GLU A 209 -20.04 2.09 34.74
N GLY A 210 -19.21 2.84 34.06
CA GLY A 210 -17.98 3.41 34.64
C GLY A 210 -16.77 2.53 34.32
N GLY A 211 -15.65 2.92 34.75
CA GLY A 211 -14.34 2.33 34.53
C GLY A 211 -13.46 3.29 33.75
N GLU A 212 -12.28 3.47 34.26
CA GLU A 212 -11.22 4.25 33.65
C GLU A 212 -10.41 3.32 32.72
N LEU A 213 -10.08 3.82 31.55
CA LEU A 213 -9.25 3.06 30.60
C LEU A 213 -7.80 3.22 31.03
N GLU A 214 -7.18 2.11 31.36
CA GLU A 214 -5.73 2.05 31.64
C GLU A 214 -5.06 1.37 30.45
N ILE A 215 -4.10 2.06 29.84
CA ILE A 215 -3.23 1.52 28.81
C ILE A 215 -2.06 0.86 29.49
N ASP A 216 -1.75 -0.37 29.14
CA ASP A 216 -0.61 -1.07 29.70
C ASP A 216 0.67 -0.51 29.06
N ASP A 217 1.61 -0.08 29.91
CA ASP A 217 2.91 0.47 29.47
C ASP A 217 3.95 -0.64 29.25
N ASP A 218 3.60 -1.91 29.47
CA ASP A 218 4.50 -3.05 29.25
C ASP A 218 4.64 -3.32 27.75
N PRO A 219 5.84 -3.19 27.17
CA PRO A 219 6.07 -3.46 25.75
C PRO A 219 5.84 -4.93 25.37
N ASP A 220 5.86 -5.87 26.32
CA ASP A 220 5.63 -7.27 26.09
C ASP A 220 4.12 -7.62 26.08
N GLU A 221 3.26 -6.80 26.66
CA GLU A 221 1.80 -6.92 26.66
C GLU A 221 1.14 -6.19 25.46
N CYS A 222 1.79 -6.23 24.30
CA CYS A 222 1.29 -5.64 23.06
C CYS A 222 0.77 -6.71 22.11
N SER A 223 -0.27 -6.37 21.34
CA SER A 223 -0.75 -7.18 20.22
C SER A 223 -0.34 -6.58 18.89
N ARG A 224 0.01 -7.42 17.90
CA ARG A 224 0.28 -6.97 16.53
C ARG A 224 -1.01 -6.93 15.71
N VAL A 225 -1.03 -6.01 14.75
CA VAL A 225 -2.15 -5.90 13.80
C VAL A 225 -2.10 -7.08 12.83
N ASP A 226 -3.21 -7.79 12.66
CA ASP A 226 -3.33 -8.85 11.66
C ASP A 226 -3.53 -8.25 10.27
N VAL A 227 -2.51 -8.32 9.44
CA VAL A 227 -2.52 -7.85 8.05
C VAL A 227 -2.73 -8.97 7.04
N SER A 228 -3.03 -10.19 7.48
CA SER A 228 -3.15 -11.37 6.60
C SER A 228 -4.16 -11.16 5.47
N ARG A 229 -5.21 -10.38 5.73
CA ARG A 229 -6.29 -10.06 4.79
C ARG A 229 -6.14 -8.70 4.10
N CYS A 230 -5.09 -7.93 4.44
CA CYS A 230 -4.80 -6.65 3.78
C CYS A 230 -4.22 -6.89 2.39
N GLY A 231 -4.79 -6.22 1.39
CA GLY A 231 -4.29 -6.27 0.02
C GLY A 231 -3.06 -5.38 -0.21
N VAL A 232 -2.56 -5.46 -1.43
CA VAL A 232 -1.57 -4.52 -2.01
C VAL A 232 -2.13 -3.94 -3.29
N VAL A 233 -1.55 -2.83 -3.73
CA VAL A 233 -1.87 -2.26 -5.03
C VAL A 233 -0.82 -2.67 -6.05
N VAL A 234 -1.27 -3.04 -7.24
CA VAL A 234 -0.41 -3.32 -8.39
C VAL A 234 -0.89 -2.46 -9.56
N THR A 235 0.00 -1.63 -10.06
CA THR A 235 -0.28 -0.74 -11.18
C THR A 235 0.21 -1.34 -12.49
N THR A 236 -0.70 -1.40 -13.47
CA THR A 236 -0.41 -1.81 -14.83
C THR A 236 -0.50 -0.60 -15.75
N THR A 237 0.57 -0.31 -16.48
CA THR A 237 0.63 0.77 -17.47
C THR A 237 0.52 0.22 -18.88
N LYS A 238 -0.40 0.76 -19.69
CA LYS A 238 -0.56 0.39 -21.11
C LYS A 238 0.48 1.13 -21.95
N ILE A 239 1.35 0.37 -22.62
CA ILE A 239 2.34 0.89 -23.58
C ILE A 239 2.11 0.17 -24.91
N GLY A 240 1.64 0.89 -25.91
CA GLY A 240 1.22 0.31 -27.16
C GLY A 240 0.05 -0.68 -26.96
N ARG A 241 0.27 -1.97 -27.26
CA ARG A 241 -0.75 -3.05 -27.10
C ARG A 241 -0.59 -3.88 -25.83
N HIS A 242 0.35 -3.51 -24.96
CA HIS A 242 0.75 -4.35 -23.84
C HIS A 242 0.60 -3.65 -22.51
N GLY A 243 0.19 -4.40 -21.49
CA GLY A 243 0.25 -3.97 -20.10
C GLY A 243 1.63 -4.28 -19.52
N VAL A 244 2.20 -3.32 -18.81
CA VAL A 244 3.49 -3.41 -18.12
C VAL A 244 3.25 -3.20 -16.63
N ILE A 245 3.76 -4.10 -15.80
CA ILE A 245 3.68 -4.00 -14.35
C ILE A 245 4.84 -3.14 -13.84
N ASP A 246 4.58 -2.38 -12.80
CA ASP A 246 5.58 -1.59 -12.10
C ASP A 246 6.45 -0.79 -13.08
N ALA A 247 5.79 0.16 -13.79
CA ALA A 247 6.41 1.02 -14.76
C ALA A 247 7.39 1.99 -14.09
N THR A 248 8.53 2.25 -14.74
CA THR A 248 9.44 3.31 -14.35
C THR A 248 8.86 4.69 -14.75
N ASP A 249 9.41 5.77 -14.20
CA ASP A 249 9.02 7.14 -14.57
C ASP A 249 9.09 7.40 -16.09
N GLU A 250 10.10 6.85 -16.78
CA GLU A 250 10.22 6.93 -18.24
C GLU A 250 9.10 6.14 -18.95
N GLU A 251 8.74 4.96 -18.44
CA GLU A 251 7.69 4.13 -19.01
C GLU A 251 6.30 4.72 -18.75
N GLU A 252 6.07 5.32 -17.57
CA GLU A 252 4.83 6.05 -17.26
C GLU A 252 4.60 7.23 -18.21
N GLU A 253 5.66 7.98 -18.54
CA GLU A 253 5.59 9.05 -19.53
C GLU A 253 5.29 8.55 -20.97
N CYS A 254 5.68 7.31 -21.27
CA CYS A 254 5.35 6.65 -22.53
C CYS A 254 3.95 6.02 -22.53
N GLY A 255 3.37 5.81 -21.34
CA GLY A 255 2.09 5.14 -21.14
C GLY A 255 0.91 5.95 -21.71
N GLU A 256 -0.05 5.23 -22.30
CA GLU A 256 -1.30 5.78 -22.82
C GLU A 256 -2.36 5.82 -21.73
N ALA A 257 -2.38 4.80 -20.88
CA ALA A 257 -3.29 4.66 -19.74
C ALA A 257 -2.64 3.80 -18.66
N SER A 258 -3.04 4.01 -17.40
CA SER A 258 -2.64 3.18 -16.28
C SER A 258 -3.85 2.76 -15.46
N MET A 259 -3.76 1.59 -14.84
CA MET A 259 -4.79 1.01 -14.00
C MET A 259 -4.11 0.45 -12.76
N SER A 260 -4.50 0.93 -11.60
CA SER A 260 -4.07 0.42 -10.31
C SER A 260 -5.14 -0.51 -9.74
N VAL A 261 -4.78 -1.73 -9.42
CA VAL A 261 -5.69 -2.76 -8.91
C VAL A 261 -5.27 -3.14 -7.50
N GLY A 262 -6.19 -3.03 -6.56
CA GLY A 262 -6.05 -3.60 -5.22
C GLY A 262 -6.25 -5.10 -5.29
N VAL A 263 -5.32 -5.87 -4.76
CA VAL A 263 -5.31 -7.33 -4.83
C VAL A 263 -5.10 -7.89 -3.43
N ASP A 264 -5.92 -8.85 -3.03
CA ASP A 264 -5.77 -9.57 -1.77
C ASP A 264 -4.85 -10.81 -1.93
N ARG A 265 -4.66 -11.53 -0.81
CA ARG A 265 -3.80 -12.73 -0.76
C ARG A 265 -4.24 -13.84 -1.70
N ASP A 266 -5.53 -13.95 -1.95
CA ASP A 266 -6.12 -14.99 -2.80
C ASP A 266 -6.10 -14.60 -4.30
N GLY A 267 -5.50 -13.45 -4.62
CA GLY A 267 -5.45 -12.91 -5.97
C GLY A 267 -6.79 -12.32 -6.43
N MET A 268 -7.68 -12.04 -5.48
CA MET A 268 -8.96 -11.43 -5.76
C MET A 268 -8.83 -9.91 -5.81
N MET A 269 -9.55 -9.29 -6.71
CA MET A 269 -9.59 -7.83 -6.84
C MET A 269 -10.43 -7.22 -5.72
N CYS A 270 -9.82 -6.39 -4.88
CA CYS A 270 -10.49 -5.66 -3.82
C CYS A 270 -10.68 -4.16 -4.10
N GLY A 271 -10.20 -3.65 -5.22
CA GLY A 271 -10.43 -2.28 -5.66
C GLY A 271 -9.77 -1.99 -7.00
N GLU A 272 -10.28 -1.01 -7.73
CA GLU A 272 -9.74 -0.59 -9.02
C GLU A 272 -9.75 0.93 -9.16
N PHE A 273 -8.69 1.45 -9.72
CA PHE A 273 -8.53 2.87 -9.98
C PHE A 273 -7.88 3.08 -11.33
N GLY A 274 -8.63 3.66 -12.25
CA GLY A 274 -8.13 3.98 -13.59
C GLY A 274 -7.56 5.41 -13.65
N VAL A 275 -6.41 5.56 -14.25
CA VAL A 275 -5.87 6.86 -14.69
C VAL A 275 -5.52 6.70 -16.16
N GLY A 276 -6.24 7.38 -17.05
CA GLY A 276 -6.00 7.26 -18.49
C GLY A 276 -6.14 8.58 -19.21
N ARG A 277 -5.29 8.79 -20.20
CA ARG A 277 -5.46 9.86 -21.19
C ARG A 277 -6.35 9.41 -22.35
N GLU A 278 -6.47 8.08 -22.55
CA GLU A 278 -7.26 7.44 -23.60
C GLU A 278 -8.18 6.38 -23.00
N ASN A 279 -9.28 6.10 -23.70
CA ASN A 279 -10.18 5.03 -23.31
C ASN A 279 -9.50 3.68 -23.54
N LEU A 280 -9.48 2.84 -22.51
CA LEU A 280 -9.06 1.45 -22.61
C LEU A 280 -10.17 0.65 -23.29
N ASP A 281 -9.81 -0.18 -24.27
CA ASP A 281 -10.73 -1.19 -24.77
C ASP A 281 -10.95 -2.29 -23.70
N ARG A 282 -12.15 -2.89 -23.71
CA ARG A 282 -12.56 -3.88 -22.69
C ARG A 282 -11.58 -5.06 -22.59
N GLY A 283 -11.07 -5.56 -23.72
CA GLY A 283 -10.16 -6.71 -23.73
C GLY A 283 -8.83 -6.38 -23.07
N THR A 284 -8.25 -5.22 -23.37
CA THR A 284 -7.02 -4.73 -22.74
C THR A 284 -7.22 -4.48 -21.25
N ALA A 285 -8.34 -3.87 -20.85
CA ALA A 285 -8.65 -3.64 -19.44
C ALA A 285 -8.72 -4.96 -18.65
N ILE A 286 -9.42 -5.97 -19.16
CA ILE A 286 -9.50 -7.31 -18.54
C ILE A 286 -8.10 -7.94 -18.43
N ALA A 287 -7.29 -7.88 -19.49
CA ALA A 287 -5.95 -8.44 -19.47
C ALA A 287 -5.04 -7.76 -18.43
N MET A 288 -5.15 -6.43 -18.27
CA MET A 288 -4.41 -5.65 -17.28
C MET A 288 -4.83 -6.04 -15.85
N ARG A 289 -6.13 -6.18 -15.58
CA ARG A 289 -6.66 -6.63 -14.27
C ARG A 289 -6.15 -8.02 -13.90
N LEU A 290 -6.29 -9.00 -14.82
CA LEU A 290 -5.84 -10.37 -14.58
C LEU A 290 -4.32 -10.44 -14.34
N LEU A 291 -3.55 -9.61 -15.05
CA LEU A 291 -2.11 -9.51 -14.85
C LEU A 291 -1.80 -8.96 -13.46
N ALA A 292 -2.47 -7.89 -13.04
CA ALA A 292 -2.31 -7.27 -11.71
C ALA A 292 -2.69 -8.25 -10.59
N CYS A 293 -3.81 -8.96 -10.70
CA CYS A 293 -4.26 -9.95 -9.71
C CYS A 293 -3.22 -11.06 -9.50
N ARG A 294 -2.66 -11.59 -10.59
CA ARG A 294 -1.63 -12.63 -10.50
C ARG A 294 -0.35 -12.13 -9.83
N VAL A 295 0.13 -10.94 -10.24
CA VAL A 295 1.37 -10.38 -9.70
C VAL A 295 1.18 -9.94 -8.25
N GLY A 296 0.01 -9.40 -7.89
CA GLY A 296 -0.33 -8.99 -6.52
C GLY A 296 -0.30 -10.15 -5.53
N ALA A 297 -0.88 -11.29 -5.88
CA ALA A 297 -0.82 -12.50 -5.05
C ALA A 297 0.63 -12.97 -4.83
N GLU A 298 1.43 -13.03 -5.90
CA GLU A 298 2.86 -13.39 -5.81
C GLU A 298 3.65 -12.37 -4.96
N LEU A 299 3.28 -11.09 -5.00
CA LEU A 299 3.90 -10.01 -4.21
C LEU A 299 3.59 -10.18 -2.73
N ILE A 300 2.31 -10.41 -2.37
CA ILE A 300 1.88 -10.61 -0.98
C ILE A 300 2.58 -11.82 -0.36
N GLU A 301 2.63 -12.95 -1.07
CA GLU A 301 3.30 -14.17 -0.58
C GLU A 301 4.76 -13.89 -0.18
N LYS A 302 5.47 -13.14 -0.99
CA LYS A 302 6.87 -12.79 -0.71
C LYS A 302 7.02 -11.76 0.39
N MET A 303 6.10 -10.78 0.44
CA MET A 303 6.07 -9.82 1.55
C MET A 303 5.84 -10.54 2.88
N ASP A 304 4.90 -11.48 2.94
CA ASP A 304 4.58 -12.21 4.16
C ASP A 304 5.78 -13.04 4.64
N ALA A 305 6.50 -13.70 3.72
CA ALA A 305 7.70 -14.41 4.05
C ALA A 305 8.79 -13.48 4.63
N CYS A 306 8.97 -12.31 4.04
CA CYS A 306 9.95 -11.32 4.51
C CYS A 306 9.55 -10.70 5.84
N LEU A 307 8.28 -10.32 6.00
CA LEU A 307 7.77 -9.74 7.24
C LEU A 307 7.91 -10.73 8.40
N THR A 308 7.59 -12.00 8.18
CA THR A 308 7.76 -13.05 9.19
C THR A 308 9.21 -13.15 9.67
N THR A 309 10.16 -13.10 8.73
CA THR A 309 11.60 -13.16 9.06
C THR A 309 12.05 -11.88 9.76
N ALA A 310 11.65 -10.70 9.27
CA ALA A 310 12.03 -9.41 9.84
C ALA A 310 11.48 -9.21 11.26
N ILE A 311 10.24 -9.62 11.51
CA ILE A 311 9.62 -9.55 12.82
C ILE A 311 10.31 -10.49 13.81
N ALA A 312 10.62 -11.72 13.39
CA ALA A 312 11.32 -12.69 14.23
C ALA A 312 12.73 -12.24 14.63
N SER A 313 13.47 -11.60 13.70
CA SER A 313 14.80 -11.04 14.00
C SER A 313 14.78 -9.76 14.80
N GLY A 314 13.70 -8.97 14.73
CA GLY A 314 13.55 -7.72 15.48
C GLY A 314 13.09 -7.90 16.94
N ASP A 315 12.54 -9.06 17.29
CA ASP A 315 12.14 -9.40 18.67
C ASP A 315 13.34 -10.04 19.46
N GLU A 316 14.45 -10.36 18.80
CA GLU A 316 15.71 -10.71 19.46
C GLU A 316 16.53 -9.43 19.64
N ASP A 317 16.82 -9.03 20.89
CA ASP A 317 17.69 -7.88 21.23
C ASP A 317 19.09 -8.07 20.59
N LEU A 318 19.25 -7.60 19.37
CA LEU A 318 20.52 -7.61 18.69
C LEU A 318 21.15 -6.22 18.75
N ASP A 319 22.30 -6.13 19.45
CA ASP A 319 23.29 -5.05 19.35
C ASP A 319 23.91 -5.06 17.92
N GLU A 320 23.11 -4.88 16.85
CA GLU A 320 23.61 -4.93 15.49
C GLU A 320 23.47 -3.59 14.77
N ASP A 321 24.49 -3.31 13.94
CA ASP A 321 24.65 -2.10 13.13
C ASP A 321 23.41 -1.82 12.25
N GLU A 322 23.07 -0.53 12.05
CA GLU A 322 21.88 -0.06 11.30
C GLU A 322 21.75 -0.65 9.88
N ASP A 323 22.82 -1.16 9.28
CA ASP A 323 22.85 -1.73 7.93
C ASP A 323 22.19 -3.13 7.82
N ASP A 324 22.11 -3.90 8.92
CA ASP A 324 21.57 -5.27 8.90
C ASP A 324 20.02 -5.34 8.98
N ARG A 325 19.35 -4.21 9.22
CA ARG A 325 17.87 -4.12 9.30
C ARG A 325 17.17 -4.05 7.92
N VAL A 326 17.92 -3.99 6.83
CA VAL A 326 17.36 -3.85 5.49
C VAL A 326 17.22 -5.20 4.80
N MET A 327 15.99 -5.68 4.66
CA MET A 327 15.69 -6.89 3.91
C MET A 327 15.43 -6.58 2.43
N VAL A 328 16.13 -7.29 1.54
CA VAL A 328 15.95 -7.14 0.09
C VAL A 328 15.13 -8.30 -0.47
N VAL A 329 13.94 -8.00 -0.95
CA VAL A 329 13.04 -8.95 -1.60
C VAL A 329 13.26 -8.93 -3.10
N ARG A 330 13.69 -10.03 -3.68
CA ARG A 330 13.81 -10.20 -5.14
C ARG A 330 12.69 -11.07 -5.67
N LEU A 331 11.91 -10.54 -6.57
CA LEU A 331 10.95 -11.32 -7.35
C LEU A 331 11.71 -12.07 -8.45
N PRO A 332 11.66 -13.43 -8.53
CA PRO A 332 12.32 -14.14 -9.61
C PRO A 332 11.67 -13.76 -10.94
N SER A 333 12.45 -13.27 -11.89
CA SER A 333 12.01 -13.22 -13.27
C SER A 333 11.80 -14.66 -13.75
N LYS A 334 10.57 -15.02 -14.13
CA LYS A 334 10.32 -16.27 -14.83
C LYS A 334 10.96 -16.14 -16.21
N ARG A 335 12.23 -16.55 -16.35
CA ARG A 335 12.79 -16.80 -17.69
C ARG A 335 11.88 -17.84 -18.32
N SER A 336 11.20 -17.46 -19.39
CA SER A 336 10.42 -18.36 -20.22
C SER A 336 11.32 -19.53 -20.61
N MET A 337 10.96 -20.77 -20.18
CA MET A 337 11.40 -21.96 -20.86
C MET A 337 10.74 -22.03 -22.23
#